data_030c5d62223043172a936d90756e0eeb
#
_entry.id   030c5d62223043172a936d90756e0eeb
#
_cell.length_a   1.000
_cell.length_b   1.000
_cell.length_c   1.000
_cell.angle_alpha   90.00
_cell.angle_beta   90.00
_cell.angle_gamma   90.00
#
_symmetry.space_group_name_H-M   'P 1'
#
loop_
_entity.id
_entity.type
_entity.pdbx_description
1 polymer ?
#
loop_
_entity_poly.entity_id
_entity_poly.type
_entity_poly.pdbx_seq_one_letter_code
_entity_poly.pdbx_strand_id
1 'polypeptide(L)'
;MERPFKRHRRLRNSPTIRALVRETTLSPSNLLYPLFVEEGLNGRSPIPSMPGQNRLGIGELAAEARSIADLGIAGVLLFGLPSMKDDMGSGAWASDGIVQVAARVIKDAAPELLVVGDVCLCEYTAHGHCGLIRPDGTVDNDASLPLLAETAVSLAQAGCDIIAPSDMMDGRVAALRSALDTNGFGETPILSYAAKYASSFYGPFRDAAASAPAFGDRRGYQMDPANARMALDEVATDIAEGADMVMGKPGMTYLDVVQRVKAEFGVPTFVYQVSGEYA
;
A
#
# COMPACT_ATOMS: atom_id res chain seq x y z
N MET A 1 -17.21 -54.97 -7.70
CA MET A 1 -17.84 -54.01 -8.60
C MET A 1 -17.00 -52.77 -8.61
N GLU A 2 -16.34 -52.47 -9.71
CA GLU A 2 -15.65 -51.19 -9.89
C GLU A 2 -16.71 -50.08 -9.93
N ARG A 3 -16.47 -49.01 -9.12
CA ARG A 3 -17.39 -47.88 -9.11
C ARG A 3 -17.14 -47.04 -10.36
N PRO A 4 -18.14 -46.76 -11.20
CA PRO A 4 -17.95 -46.09 -12.50
C PRO A 4 -17.57 -44.60 -12.39
N PHE A 5 -17.41 -44.04 -11.18
CA PHE A 5 -17.12 -42.61 -10.97
C PHE A 5 -16.39 -42.35 -9.65
N LYS A 6 -15.59 -41.30 -9.64
CA LYS A 6 -14.90 -40.77 -8.43
C LYS A 6 -15.86 -39.93 -7.57
N ARG A 7 -15.89 -40.19 -6.26
CA ARG A 7 -16.77 -39.48 -5.33
C ARG A 7 -16.02 -38.34 -4.63
N HIS A 8 -15.91 -37.21 -5.27
CA HIS A 8 -15.26 -36.00 -4.67
C HIS A 8 -15.98 -35.49 -3.42
N ARG A 9 -17.30 -35.74 -3.26
CA ARG A 9 -18.07 -35.31 -2.09
C ARG A 9 -17.58 -35.89 -0.76
N ARG A 10 -16.79 -36.97 -0.76
CA ARG A 10 -16.24 -37.59 0.46
C ARG A 10 -15.42 -36.58 1.29
N LEU A 11 -14.66 -35.70 0.62
CA LEU A 11 -13.84 -34.67 1.27
C LEU A 11 -14.63 -33.40 1.65
N ARG A 12 -15.95 -33.42 1.44
CA ARG A 12 -16.85 -32.28 1.72
C ARG A 12 -17.92 -32.57 2.78
N ASN A 13 -17.97 -33.81 3.30
CA ASN A 13 -19.06 -34.30 4.13
C ASN A 13 -19.23 -33.55 5.47
N SER A 14 -18.16 -33.04 6.07
CA SER A 14 -18.26 -32.31 7.33
C SER A 14 -17.39 -31.04 7.31
N PRO A 15 -17.71 -30.03 8.17
CA PRO A 15 -16.84 -28.87 8.34
C PRO A 15 -15.41 -29.23 8.68
N THR A 16 -15.20 -30.24 9.55
CA THR A 16 -13.88 -30.72 9.98
C THR A 16 -13.08 -31.32 8.84
N ILE A 17 -13.71 -32.16 8.01
CA ILE A 17 -13.04 -32.72 6.82
C ILE A 17 -12.67 -31.60 5.83
N ARG A 18 -13.59 -30.64 5.60
CA ARG A 18 -13.28 -29.49 4.73
C ARG A 18 -12.12 -28.65 5.26
N ALA A 19 -12.05 -28.44 6.58
CA ALA A 19 -10.95 -27.72 7.20
C ALA A 19 -9.62 -28.47 7.06
N LEU A 20 -9.66 -29.80 7.28
CA LEU A 20 -8.47 -30.67 7.20
C LEU A 20 -7.81 -30.67 5.80
N VAL A 21 -8.60 -30.60 4.74
CA VAL A 21 -8.12 -30.67 3.35
C VAL A 21 -8.02 -29.31 2.66
N ARG A 22 -8.13 -28.21 3.42
CA ARG A 22 -8.05 -26.84 2.88
C ARG A 22 -6.62 -26.56 2.43
N GLU A 23 -6.47 -26.13 1.18
CA GLU A 23 -5.17 -25.80 0.57
C GLU A 23 -4.70 -24.38 0.94
N THR A 24 -5.66 -23.48 1.19
CA THR A 24 -5.37 -22.07 1.52
C THR A 24 -6.01 -21.72 2.85
N THR A 25 -5.22 -21.13 3.74
CA THR A 25 -5.67 -20.61 5.03
C THR A 25 -5.37 -19.12 5.08
N LEU A 26 -6.29 -18.36 5.67
CA LEU A 26 -6.12 -16.94 5.98
C LEU A 26 -6.14 -16.78 7.50
N SER A 27 -5.16 -16.07 8.04
CA SER A 27 -5.08 -15.70 9.45
C SER A 27 -4.91 -14.19 9.59
N PRO A 28 -5.19 -13.59 10.77
CA PRO A 28 -4.91 -12.16 10.99
C PRO A 28 -3.45 -11.77 10.69
N SER A 29 -2.50 -12.67 10.93
CA SER A 29 -1.07 -12.46 10.63
C SER A 29 -0.74 -12.37 9.14
N ASN A 30 -1.70 -12.60 8.25
CA ASN A 30 -1.56 -12.37 6.81
C ASN A 30 -2.07 -10.99 6.38
N LEU A 31 -2.55 -10.15 7.32
CA LEU A 31 -3.21 -8.90 7.02
C LEU A 31 -2.33 -7.69 7.38
N LEU A 32 -2.38 -6.67 6.52
CA LEU A 32 -1.95 -5.30 6.81
C LEU A 32 -3.19 -4.42 6.85
N TYR A 33 -3.34 -3.62 7.91
CA TYR A 33 -4.53 -2.78 8.11
C TYR A 33 -4.23 -1.33 7.73
N PRO A 34 -4.92 -0.74 6.72
CA PRO A 34 -4.72 0.65 6.32
C PRO A 34 -5.22 1.62 7.39
N LEU A 35 -4.40 2.62 7.74
CA LEU A 35 -4.76 3.71 8.64
C LEU A 35 -4.57 5.06 7.96
N PHE A 36 -5.54 5.94 8.16
CA PHE A 36 -5.53 7.32 7.69
C PHE A 36 -5.27 8.24 8.88
N VAL A 37 -4.15 8.95 8.87
CA VAL A 37 -3.72 9.81 9.99
C VAL A 37 -3.79 11.26 9.56
N GLU A 38 -4.64 12.05 10.25
CA GLU A 38 -4.89 13.45 9.89
C GLU A 38 -4.20 14.39 10.90
N GLU A 39 -3.35 15.26 10.36
CA GLU A 39 -2.64 16.26 11.15
C GLU A 39 -3.60 17.29 11.74
N GLY A 40 -3.40 17.62 13.02
CA GLY A 40 -4.25 18.58 13.74
C GLY A 40 -5.64 18.05 14.13
N LEU A 41 -6.01 16.84 13.69
CA LEU A 41 -7.26 16.22 14.12
C LEU A 41 -7.19 15.82 15.62
N ASN A 42 -8.23 16.19 16.38
CA ASN A 42 -8.41 15.78 17.76
C ASN A 42 -9.45 14.66 17.81
N GLY A 43 -9.04 13.43 18.17
CA GLY A 43 -9.90 12.25 18.16
C GLY A 43 -10.03 11.57 16.79
N ARG A 44 -11.25 11.20 16.42
CA ARG A 44 -11.59 10.42 15.21
C ARG A 44 -12.58 11.17 14.33
N SER A 45 -12.41 11.11 13.02
CA SER A 45 -13.34 11.67 12.03
C SER A 45 -13.81 10.55 11.08
N PRO A 46 -15.12 10.23 11.04
CA PRO A 46 -15.64 9.21 10.13
C PRO A 46 -15.33 9.54 8.66
N ILE A 47 -15.02 8.51 7.88
CA ILE A 47 -14.87 8.62 6.43
C ILE A 47 -16.21 8.23 5.78
N PRO A 48 -16.99 9.20 5.24
CA PRO A 48 -18.36 8.93 4.78
C PRO A 48 -18.45 7.85 3.69
N SER A 49 -17.45 7.80 2.80
CA SER A 49 -17.36 6.82 1.71
C SER A 49 -16.80 5.46 2.14
N MET A 50 -16.42 5.30 3.43
CA MET A 50 -15.90 4.06 3.99
C MET A 50 -16.59 3.75 5.33
N PRO A 51 -17.80 3.19 5.33
CA PRO A 51 -18.56 2.93 6.56
C PRO A 51 -17.77 2.15 7.60
N GLY A 52 -17.74 2.66 8.84
CA GLY A 52 -16.98 2.06 9.94
C GLY A 52 -15.49 2.44 10.00
N GLN A 53 -14.96 3.13 8.98
CA GLN A 53 -13.61 3.62 8.98
C GLN A 53 -13.51 5.10 9.39
N ASN A 54 -12.38 5.46 10.01
CA ASN A 54 -12.12 6.81 10.50
C ASN A 54 -10.74 7.29 10.09
N ARG A 55 -10.61 8.59 9.92
CA ARG A 55 -9.32 9.28 10.04
C ARG A 55 -9.01 9.41 11.52
N LEU A 56 -7.76 9.28 11.88
CA LEU A 56 -7.29 9.30 13.26
C LEU A 56 -6.36 10.49 13.50
N GLY A 57 -6.59 11.19 14.58
CA GLY A 57 -5.60 12.10 15.12
C GLY A 57 -4.48 11.32 15.82
N ILE A 58 -3.31 11.94 15.98
CA ILE A 58 -2.13 11.31 16.60
C ILE A 58 -2.42 10.74 17.99
N GLY A 59 -3.27 11.42 18.79
CA GLY A 59 -3.64 10.95 20.14
C GLY A 59 -4.38 9.60 20.19
N GLU A 60 -4.99 9.17 19.08
CA GLU A 60 -5.73 7.91 19.00
C GLU A 60 -4.84 6.71 18.64
N LEU A 61 -3.68 6.95 18.02
CA LEU A 61 -2.87 5.90 17.39
C LEU A 61 -2.34 4.85 18.36
N ALA A 62 -1.93 5.27 19.56
CA ALA A 62 -1.39 4.33 20.54
C ALA A 62 -2.42 3.28 21.00
N ALA A 63 -3.68 3.70 21.16
CA ALA A 63 -4.76 2.78 21.52
C ALA A 63 -5.17 1.89 20.34
N GLU A 64 -5.26 2.49 19.15
CA GLU A 64 -5.58 1.76 17.91
C GLU A 64 -4.53 0.70 17.59
N ALA A 65 -3.24 1.04 17.68
CA ALA A 65 -2.13 0.12 17.43
C ALA A 65 -2.17 -1.11 18.34
N ARG A 66 -2.39 -0.90 19.64
CA ARG A 66 -2.58 -2.01 20.60
C ARG A 66 -3.77 -2.88 20.25
N SER A 67 -4.91 -2.27 19.92
CA SER A 67 -6.12 -3.01 19.53
C SER A 67 -5.91 -3.86 18.27
N ILE A 68 -5.17 -3.35 17.28
CA ILE A 68 -4.83 -4.08 16.05
C ILE A 68 -3.88 -5.24 16.37
N ALA A 69 -2.86 -5.01 17.20
CA ALA A 69 -1.92 -6.03 17.64
C ALA A 69 -2.63 -7.17 18.42
N ASP A 70 -3.56 -6.83 19.31
CA ASP A 70 -4.36 -7.80 20.09
C ASP A 70 -5.24 -8.70 19.21
N LEU A 71 -5.60 -8.23 18.00
CA LEU A 71 -6.30 -9.05 17.00
C LEU A 71 -5.36 -10.00 16.25
N GLY A 72 -4.03 -9.92 16.45
CA GLY A 72 -3.01 -10.71 15.77
C GLY A 72 -2.76 -10.28 14.32
N ILE A 73 -3.14 -9.07 13.93
CA ILE A 73 -2.86 -8.48 12.61
C ILE A 73 -1.36 -8.17 12.54
N ALA A 74 -0.72 -8.49 11.38
CA ALA A 74 0.73 -8.39 11.23
C ALA A 74 1.23 -6.94 11.29
N GLY A 75 0.49 -5.99 10.74
CA GLY A 75 0.95 -4.61 10.67
C GLY A 75 -0.09 -3.64 10.13
N VAL A 76 0.31 -2.38 10.09
CA VAL A 76 -0.49 -1.28 9.58
C VAL A 76 0.19 -0.66 8.36
N LEU A 77 -0.62 -0.14 7.42
CA LEU A 77 -0.19 0.63 6.27
C LEU A 77 -0.66 2.07 6.43
N LEU A 78 0.28 3.01 6.54
CA LEU A 78 0.00 4.38 6.91
C LEU A 78 -0.20 5.30 5.71
N PHE A 79 -1.28 6.08 5.74
CA PHE A 79 -1.57 7.18 4.83
C PHE A 79 -1.71 8.48 5.61
N GLY A 80 -0.94 9.50 5.25
CA GLY A 80 -0.92 10.79 5.93
C GLY A 80 -1.82 11.83 5.28
N LEU A 81 -2.52 12.62 6.09
CA LEU A 81 -3.25 13.80 5.65
C LEU A 81 -2.60 15.02 6.33
N PRO A 82 -1.65 15.70 5.66
CA PRO A 82 -1.02 16.90 6.21
C PRO A 82 -2.00 18.07 6.24
N SER A 83 -1.80 19.00 7.17
CA SER A 83 -2.60 20.22 7.28
C SER A 83 -2.27 21.23 6.16
N MET A 84 -1.07 21.14 5.59
CA MET A 84 -0.60 21.96 4.49
C MET A 84 -0.07 21.09 3.35
N LYS A 85 -0.37 21.50 2.13
CA LYS A 85 0.12 20.88 0.91
C LYS A 85 0.81 21.91 0.05
N ASP A 86 1.84 21.50 -0.68
CA ASP A 86 2.55 22.34 -1.64
C ASP A 86 2.71 21.62 -3.00
N ASP A 87 3.31 22.32 -3.96
CA ASP A 87 3.44 21.74 -5.32
C ASP A 87 4.50 20.62 -5.39
N MET A 88 5.40 20.54 -4.42
CA MET A 88 6.44 19.51 -4.34
C MET A 88 6.03 18.33 -3.47
N GLY A 89 5.05 18.50 -2.56
CA GLY A 89 4.67 17.50 -1.59
C GLY A 89 5.67 17.37 -0.44
N SER A 90 6.29 18.48 0.00
CA SER A 90 7.42 18.50 0.94
C SER A 90 7.10 17.85 2.30
N GLY A 91 5.83 17.82 2.70
CA GLY A 91 5.37 17.13 3.90
C GLY A 91 5.63 15.62 3.87
N ALA A 92 5.85 15.00 2.69
CA ALA A 92 6.07 13.57 2.56
C ALA A 92 7.41 13.11 3.19
N TRP A 93 8.45 13.94 3.11
CA TRP A 93 9.79 13.63 3.65
C TRP A 93 10.20 14.47 4.88
N ALA A 94 9.31 15.34 5.35
CA ALA A 94 9.59 16.12 6.56
C ALA A 94 9.83 15.19 7.76
N SER A 95 10.88 15.42 8.53
CA SER A 95 11.23 14.57 9.68
C SER A 95 10.17 14.58 10.79
N ASP A 96 9.36 15.61 10.84
CA ASP A 96 8.19 15.80 11.70
C ASP A 96 6.86 15.66 10.95
N GLY A 97 6.90 15.10 9.73
CA GLY A 97 5.72 14.81 8.92
C GLY A 97 4.75 13.89 9.64
N ILE A 98 3.46 13.99 9.24
CA ILE A 98 2.37 13.29 9.95
C ILE A 98 2.58 11.77 10.01
N VAL A 99 3.08 11.13 8.94
CA VAL A 99 3.34 9.68 8.92
C VAL A 99 4.57 9.33 9.75
N GLN A 100 5.63 10.17 9.71
CA GLN A 100 6.83 9.98 10.53
C GLN A 100 6.51 10.06 12.03
N VAL A 101 5.66 11.01 12.42
CA VAL A 101 5.19 11.11 13.82
C VAL A 101 4.31 9.89 14.16
N ALA A 102 3.39 9.50 13.27
CA ALA A 102 2.52 8.34 13.47
C ALA A 102 3.31 7.04 13.65
N ALA A 103 4.33 6.82 12.82
CA ALA A 103 5.19 5.63 12.88
C ALA A 103 5.86 5.52 14.26
N ARG A 104 6.48 6.59 14.74
CA ARG A 104 7.08 6.61 16.08
C ARG A 104 6.08 6.28 17.19
N VAL A 105 4.90 6.90 17.18
CA VAL A 105 3.86 6.65 18.19
C VAL A 105 3.39 5.19 18.17
N ILE A 106 3.23 4.60 16.99
CA ILE A 106 2.81 3.20 16.85
C ILE A 106 3.90 2.26 17.34
N LYS A 107 5.17 2.48 16.95
CA LYS A 107 6.31 1.65 17.39
C LYS A 107 6.52 1.73 18.90
N ASP A 108 6.31 2.89 19.51
CA ASP A 108 6.38 3.06 20.98
C ASP A 108 5.23 2.31 21.69
N ALA A 109 4.03 2.28 21.10
CA ALA A 109 2.83 1.70 21.71
C ALA A 109 2.70 0.20 21.51
N ALA A 110 3.15 -0.33 20.36
CA ALA A 110 3.06 -1.73 19.92
C ALA A 110 4.29 -2.10 19.09
N PRO A 111 5.46 -2.34 19.71
CA PRO A 111 6.75 -2.55 19.01
C PRO A 111 6.72 -3.72 18.01
N GLU A 112 5.92 -4.76 18.29
CA GLU A 112 5.80 -5.95 17.45
C GLU A 112 4.90 -5.73 16.22
N LEU A 113 4.10 -4.66 16.19
CA LEU A 113 3.24 -4.35 15.06
C LEU A 113 4.10 -3.75 13.94
N LEU A 114 4.07 -4.36 12.75
CA LEU A 114 4.79 -3.83 11.60
C LEU A 114 4.17 -2.51 11.14
N VAL A 115 5.02 -1.52 10.86
CA VAL A 115 4.62 -0.25 10.27
C VAL A 115 5.09 -0.19 8.83
N VAL A 116 4.14 -0.13 7.90
CA VAL A 116 4.39 0.02 6.46
C VAL A 116 4.15 1.48 6.09
N GLY A 117 5.18 2.15 5.57
CA GLY A 117 5.08 3.52 5.08
C GLY A 117 4.77 3.56 3.59
N ASP A 118 3.61 4.11 3.22
CA ASP A 118 3.29 4.37 1.80
C ASP A 118 4.20 5.48 1.27
N VAL A 119 4.80 5.27 0.10
CA VAL A 119 5.61 6.27 -0.59
C VAL A 119 4.84 6.77 -1.80
N CYS A 120 4.29 7.97 -1.68
CA CYS A 120 3.61 8.68 -2.74
C CYS A 120 3.59 10.19 -2.40
N LEU A 121 3.47 11.04 -3.42
CA LEU A 121 3.36 12.48 -3.19
C LEU A 121 1.90 12.97 -3.21
N CYS A 122 0.93 12.16 -3.62
CA CYS A 122 -0.43 12.64 -3.90
C CYS A 122 -1.21 13.12 -2.66
N GLU A 123 -0.88 12.64 -1.48
CA GLU A 123 -1.45 13.11 -0.22
C GLU A 123 -0.91 14.48 0.19
N TYR A 124 0.29 14.83 -0.29
CA TYR A 124 1.08 15.99 0.12
C TYR A 124 1.13 17.10 -0.94
N THR A 125 0.86 16.77 -2.21
CA THR A 125 0.84 17.77 -3.28
C THR A 125 -0.49 18.52 -3.34
N ALA A 126 -0.43 19.83 -3.61
CA ALA A 126 -1.62 20.67 -3.78
C ALA A 126 -2.48 20.23 -4.98
N HIS A 127 -1.86 19.68 -6.01
CA HIS A 127 -2.52 19.19 -7.23
C HIS A 127 -3.00 17.73 -7.14
N GLY A 128 -2.60 16.95 -6.11
CA GLY A 128 -3.05 15.58 -5.89
C GLY A 128 -2.50 14.53 -6.86
N HIS A 129 -1.50 14.83 -7.69
CA HIS A 129 -0.78 13.83 -8.48
C HIS A 129 0.38 13.20 -7.71
N CYS A 130 0.80 12.00 -8.15
CA CYS A 130 1.79 11.19 -7.43
C CYS A 130 3.25 11.59 -7.69
N GLY A 131 3.50 12.64 -8.48
CA GLY A 131 4.81 13.18 -8.81
C GLY A 131 4.73 14.64 -9.17
N LEU A 132 5.87 15.24 -9.48
CA LEU A 132 5.98 16.63 -9.93
C LEU A 132 5.27 16.85 -11.28
N ILE A 133 4.76 18.05 -11.52
CA ILE A 133 4.01 18.38 -12.73
C ILE A 133 4.86 19.24 -13.67
N ARG A 134 4.92 18.84 -14.93
CA ARG A 134 5.51 19.63 -16.02
C ARG A 134 4.59 20.78 -16.43
N PRO A 135 5.09 21.80 -17.17
CA PRO A 135 4.28 22.90 -17.65
C PRO A 135 3.10 22.50 -18.55
N ASP A 136 3.17 21.32 -19.18
CA ASP A 136 2.10 20.76 -20.01
C ASP A 136 1.03 20.00 -19.21
N GLY A 137 1.17 19.92 -17.89
CA GLY A 137 0.25 19.23 -16.99
C GLY A 137 0.52 17.73 -16.83
N THR A 138 1.54 17.17 -17.46
CA THR A 138 1.94 15.77 -17.28
C THR A 138 2.84 15.60 -16.05
N VAL A 139 2.89 14.39 -15.47
CA VAL A 139 3.79 14.08 -14.38
C VAL A 139 5.22 13.94 -14.91
N ASP A 140 6.17 14.59 -14.25
CA ASP A 140 7.60 14.45 -14.50
C ASP A 140 8.15 13.24 -13.72
N ASN A 141 8.30 12.12 -14.41
CA ASN A 141 8.81 10.88 -13.81
C ASN A 141 10.15 11.08 -13.12
N ASP A 142 11.16 11.50 -13.89
CA ASP A 142 12.55 11.53 -13.43
C ASP A 142 12.80 12.56 -12.33
N ALA A 143 12.14 13.73 -12.44
CA ALA A 143 12.21 14.74 -11.41
C ALA A 143 11.53 14.34 -10.09
N SER A 144 10.60 13.38 -10.13
CA SER A 144 9.91 12.87 -8.95
C SER A 144 10.73 11.85 -8.16
N LEU A 145 11.62 11.09 -8.82
CA LEU A 145 12.37 10.00 -8.19
C LEU A 145 13.19 10.43 -6.96
N PRO A 146 13.92 11.55 -6.97
CA PRO A 146 14.66 11.99 -5.79
C PRO A 146 13.76 12.27 -4.58
N LEU A 147 12.56 12.83 -4.79
CA LEU A 147 11.63 13.15 -3.69
C LEU A 147 11.01 11.89 -3.10
N LEU A 148 10.70 10.91 -3.94
CA LEU A 148 10.23 9.59 -3.49
C LEU A 148 11.33 8.86 -2.70
N ALA A 149 12.58 8.94 -3.14
CA ALA A 149 13.72 8.36 -2.44
C ALA A 149 13.96 9.03 -1.07
N GLU A 150 13.85 10.36 -1.00
CA GLU A 150 13.95 11.11 0.26
C GLU A 150 12.80 10.75 1.22
N THR A 151 11.58 10.60 0.69
CA THR A 151 10.42 10.11 1.46
C THR A 151 10.69 8.73 2.06
N ALA A 152 11.20 7.78 1.27
CA ALA A 152 11.52 6.44 1.75
C ALA A 152 12.54 6.45 2.90
N VAL A 153 13.60 7.22 2.77
CA VAL A 153 14.63 7.37 3.83
C VAL A 153 14.03 8.01 5.09
N SER A 154 13.23 9.07 4.94
CA SER A 154 12.56 9.73 6.06
C SER A 154 11.63 8.80 6.83
N LEU A 155 10.85 7.95 6.12
CA LEU A 155 9.98 6.96 6.72
C LEU A 155 10.75 5.85 7.45
N ALA A 156 11.84 5.35 6.86
CA ALA A 156 12.72 4.37 7.50
C ALA A 156 13.37 4.94 8.77
N GLN A 157 13.85 6.19 8.74
CA GLN A 157 14.37 6.92 9.91
C GLN A 157 13.32 7.08 11.02
N ALA A 158 12.05 7.21 10.64
CA ALA A 158 10.94 7.33 11.60
C ALA A 158 10.53 5.99 12.22
N GLY A 159 11.09 4.86 11.75
CA GLY A 159 10.81 3.52 12.29
C GLY A 159 9.80 2.72 11.49
N CYS A 160 9.51 3.07 10.23
CA CYS A 160 8.77 2.19 9.34
C CYS A 160 9.60 0.94 9.06
N ASP A 161 8.98 -0.24 9.27
CA ASP A 161 9.62 -1.55 9.05
C ASP A 161 9.67 -1.93 7.57
N ILE A 162 8.74 -1.43 6.76
CA ILE A 162 8.58 -1.73 5.33
C ILE A 162 8.29 -0.43 4.58
N ILE A 163 8.91 -0.24 3.43
CA ILE A 163 8.66 0.89 2.53
C ILE A 163 7.84 0.41 1.34
N ALA A 164 6.72 1.10 1.06
CA ALA A 164 5.73 0.66 0.06
C ALA A 164 5.45 1.73 -1.01
N PRO A 165 6.26 1.79 -2.11
CA PRO A 165 6.05 2.75 -3.18
C PRO A 165 4.75 2.48 -3.94
N SER A 166 3.86 3.47 -3.96
CA SER A 166 2.54 3.40 -4.60
C SER A 166 2.34 4.41 -5.74
N ASP A 167 3.37 5.17 -6.07
CA ASP A 167 3.36 6.29 -7.02
C ASP A 167 3.28 5.87 -8.49
N MET A 168 3.86 4.72 -8.86
CA MET A 168 3.96 4.18 -10.23
C MET A 168 4.91 4.94 -11.16
N MET A 169 5.95 5.59 -10.62
CA MET A 169 7.02 6.17 -11.46
C MET A 169 7.98 5.06 -11.92
N ASP A 170 8.43 5.13 -13.17
CA ASP A 170 9.43 4.21 -13.70
C ASP A 170 10.78 4.41 -12.98
N GLY A 171 11.45 3.32 -12.59
CA GLY A 171 12.74 3.36 -11.89
C GLY A 171 12.66 3.72 -10.40
N ARG A 172 11.46 3.86 -9.84
CA ARG A 172 11.29 4.27 -8.44
C ARG A 172 11.87 3.28 -7.45
N VAL A 173 11.71 1.97 -7.69
CA VAL A 173 12.20 0.96 -6.76
C VAL A 173 13.73 1.00 -6.69
N ALA A 174 14.42 1.13 -7.83
CA ALA A 174 15.88 1.30 -7.88
C ALA A 174 16.33 2.55 -7.13
N ALA A 175 15.62 3.68 -7.30
CA ALA A 175 15.93 4.94 -6.62
C ALA A 175 15.77 4.80 -5.10
N LEU A 176 14.68 4.22 -4.64
CA LEU A 176 14.40 3.98 -3.22
C LEU A 176 15.43 3.01 -2.61
N ARG A 177 15.71 1.88 -3.28
CA ARG A 177 16.68 0.87 -2.79
C ARG A 177 18.06 1.49 -2.63
N SER A 178 18.54 2.21 -3.65
CA SER A 178 19.83 2.90 -3.60
C SER A 178 19.90 3.92 -2.47
N ALA A 179 18.84 4.69 -2.26
CA ALA A 179 18.80 5.70 -1.19
C ALA A 179 18.78 5.05 0.20
N LEU A 180 17.97 4.01 0.39
CA LEU A 180 17.90 3.26 1.65
C LEU A 180 19.27 2.64 1.99
N ASP A 181 19.91 1.97 1.05
CA ASP A 181 21.24 1.36 1.23
C ASP A 181 22.31 2.38 1.61
N THR A 182 22.32 3.52 0.91
CA THR A 182 23.30 4.59 1.13
C THR A 182 23.14 5.24 2.52
N ASN A 183 21.91 5.27 3.03
CA ASN A 183 21.60 5.87 4.35
C ASN A 183 21.57 4.86 5.51
N GLY A 184 22.04 3.62 5.29
CA GLY A 184 22.18 2.61 6.34
C GLY A 184 20.91 1.79 6.61
N PHE A 185 19.92 1.83 5.71
CA PHE A 185 18.66 1.07 5.77
C PHE A 185 18.64 -0.12 4.80
N GLY A 186 19.79 -0.76 4.59
CA GLY A 186 19.92 -1.91 3.69
C GLY A 186 19.05 -3.11 4.04
N GLU A 187 18.66 -3.24 5.32
CA GLU A 187 17.77 -4.31 5.80
C GLU A 187 16.28 -3.96 5.72
N THR A 188 15.91 -2.74 5.30
CA THR A 188 14.52 -2.32 5.20
C THR A 188 13.91 -2.86 3.90
N PRO A 189 12.92 -3.78 3.94
CA PRO A 189 12.32 -4.34 2.76
C PRO A 189 11.42 -3.35 2.01
N ILE A 190 11.32 -3.56 0.69
CA ILE A 190 10.44 -2.80 -0.20
C ILE A 190 9.26 -3.68 -0.62
N LEU A 191 8.03 -3.23 -0.32
CA LEU A 191 6.77 -3.79 -0.81
C LEU A 191 6.24 -2.90 -1.94
N SER A 192 6.58 -3.22 -3.19
CA SER A 192 6.17 -2.40 -4.31
C SER A 192 4.72 -2.64 -4.74
N TYR A 193 3.96 -1.56 -4.98
CA TYR A 193 2.70 -1.62 -5.71
C TYR A 193 2.98 -1.85 -7.22
N ALA A 194 3.58 -2.97 -7.53
CA ALA A 194 4.13 -3.27 -8.85
C ALA A 194 3.07 -3.44 -9.95
N ALA A 195 1.83 -3.81 -9.59
CA ALA A 195 0.72 -3.95 -10.53
C ALA A 195 -0.48 -3.10 -10.07
N LYS A 196 -0.37 -1.78 -10.22
CA LYS A 196 -1.42 -0.83 -9.82
C LYS A 196 -2.14 -0.27 -11.04
N TYR A 197 -3.37 -0.72 -11.23
CA TYR A 197 -4.23 -0.30 -12.35
C TYR A 197 -4.98 0.99 -12.06
N ALA A 198 -5.21 1.81 -13.08
CA ALA A 198 -6.15 2.91 -13.01
C ALA A 198 -7.57 2.37 -12.77
N SER A 199 -8.27 2.88 -11.75
CA SER A 199 -9.56 2.33 -11.33
C SER A 199 -10.49 3.37 -10.74
N SER A 200 -11.79 3.23 -11.02
CA SER A 200 -12.85 3.98 -10.35
C SER A 200 -13.08 3.51 -8.90
N PHE A 201 -12.67 2.29 -8.56
CA PHE A 201 -12.75 1.76 -7.18
C PHE A 201 -11.89 2.51 -6.16
N TYR A 202 -11.01 3.42 -6.61
CA TYR A 202 -10.25 4.31 -5.72
C TYR A 202 -11.05 5.53 -5.22
N GLY A 203 -12.32 5.69 -5.63
CA GLY A 203 -13.16 6.81 -5.18
C GLY A 203 -13.15 7.00 -3.67
N PRO A 204 -13.57 5.99 -2.86
CA PRO A 204 -13.56 6.10 -1.41
C PRO A 204 -12.17 6.37 -0.80
N PHE A 205 -11.11 5.78 -1.36
CA PHE A 205 -9.73 6.05 -0.92
C PHE A 205 -9.33 7.51 -1.17
N ARG A 206 -9.69 8.07 -2.33
CA ARG A 206 -9.39 9.48 -2.65
C ARG A 206 -10.05 10.44 -1.67
N ASP A 207 -11.28 10.11 -1.24
CA ASP A 207 -11.97 10.86 -0.20
C ASP A 207 -11.26 10.71 1.14
N ALA A 208 -10.88 9.47 1.51
CA ALA A 208 -10.23 9.17 2.77
C ALA A 208 -8.89 9.88 2.92
N ALA A 209 -8.04 9.83 1.88
CA ALA A 209 -6.70 10.42 1.84
C ALA A 209 -6.69 11.89 1.38
N ALA A 210 -7.84 12.49 1.05
CA ALA A 210 -7.95 13.84 0.47
C ALA A 210 -6.97 14.04 -0.72
N SER A 211 -6.84 13.02 -1.59
CA SER A 211 -5.82 12.93 -2.65
C SER A 211 -6.41 12.87 -4.06
N ALA A 212 -7.63 13.38 -4.27
CA ALA A 212 -8.21 13.49 -5.60
C ALA A 212 -7.36 14.44 -6.47
N PRO A 213 -7.02 14.08 -7.73
CA PRO A 213 -6.30 14.98 -8.61
C PRO A 213 -7.14 16.22 -8.90
N ALA A 214 -6.52 17.41 -8.81
CA ALA A 214 -7.19 18.68 -9.06
C ALA A 214 -7.51 18.90 -10.55
N PHE A 215 -6.81 18.20 -11.44
CA PHE A 215 -7.01 18.21 -12.89
C PHE A 215 -6.61 16.86 -13.50
N GLY A 216 -7.08 16.58 -14.71
CA GLY A 216 -6.75 15.35 -15.43
C GLY A 216 -7.15 14.07 -14.71
N ASP A 217 -6.35 13.04 -14.90
CA ASP A 217 -6.49 11.75 -14.22
C ASP A 217 -5.11 11.11 -14.01
N ARG A 218 -5.06 9.85 -13.53
CA ARG A 218 -3.82 9.14 -13.24
C ARG A 218 -3.46 8.07 -14.29
N ARG A 219 -4.15 8.03 -15.42
CA ARG A 219 -3.93 7.01 -16.46
C ARG A 219 -2.59 7.16 -17.18
N GLY A 220 -1.97 8.32 -17.08
CA GLY A 220 -0.64 8.57 -17.65
C GLY A 220 0.49 7.80 -16.94
N TYR A 221 0.25 7.30 -15.71
CA TYR A 221 1.25 6.55 -14.93
C TYR A 221 0.68 5.33 -14.19
N GLN A 222 -0.61 5.21 -13.96
CA GLN A 222 -1.23 3.96 -13.50
C GLN A 222 -1.54 3.06 -14.70
N MET A 223 -1.42 1.76 -14.53
CA MET A 223 -1.58 0.78 -15.60
C MET A 223 -2.98 0.84 -16.24
N ASP A 224 -3.03 0.60 -17.55
CA ASP A 224 -4.28 0.47 -18.28
C ASP A 224 -4.98 -0.86 -17.89
N PRO A 225 -6.27 -0.82 -17.48
CA PRO A 225 -7.05 -2.00 -17.12
C PRO A 225 -7.11 -3.09 -18.20
N ALA A 226 -6.89 -2.74 -19.47
CA ALA A 226 -6.92 -3.67 -20.60
C ALA A 226 -5.61 -4.46 -20.79
N ASN A 227 -4.53 -4.16 -20.04
CA ASN A 227 -3.17 -4.64 -20.27
C ASN A 227 -2.68 -5.63 -19.19
N ALA A 228 -3.13 -6.88 -19.22
CA ALA A 228 -2.72 -7.88 -18.23
C ALA A 228 -1.25 -8.33 -18.36
N ARG A 229 -0.64 -8.31 -19.57
CA ARG A 229 0.77 -8.69 -19.77
C ARG A 229 1.74 -7.66 -19.21
N MET A 230 1.42 -6.38 -19.31
CA MET A 230 2.20 -5.29 -18.75
C MET A 230 2.45 -5.47 -17.25
N ALA A 231 1.48 -6.06 -16.51
CA ALA A 231 1.67 -6.32 -15.09
C ALA A 231 2.84 -7.26 -14.79
N LEU A 232 3.12 -8.23 -15.65
CA LEU A 232 4.26 -9.13 -15.47
C LEU A 232 5.58 -8.40 -15.76
N ASP A 233 5.59 -7.54 -16.77
CA ASP A 233 6.78 -6.74 -17.12
C ASP A 233 7.10 -5.73 -16.00
N GLU A 234 6.09 -5.02 -15.47
CA GLU A 234 6.21 -4.09 -14.33
C GLU A 234 6.74 -4.80 -13.07
N VAL A 235 6.14 -5.95 -12.73
CA VAL A 235 6.56 -6.74 -11.57
C VAL A 235 8.00 -7.26 -11.74
N ALA A 236 8.36 -7.74 -12.94
CA ALA A 236 9.72 -8.18 -13.22
C ALA A 236 10.74 -7.05 -13.04
N THR A 237 10.39 -5.85 -13.52
CA THR A 237 11.21 -4.65 -13.38
C THR A 237 11.40 -4.28 -11.91
N ASP A 238 10.32 -4.16 -11.14
CA ASP A 238 10.39 -3.80 -9.73
C ASP A 238 11.22 -4.81 -8.90
N ILE A 239 11.09 -6.12 -9.20
CA ILE A 239 11.91 -7.15 -8.56
C ILE A 239 13.39 -6.97 -8.93
N ALA A 240 13.72 -6.75 -10.21
CA ALA A 240 15.07 -6.53 -10.66
C ALA A 240 15.71 -5.25 -10.08
N GLU A 241 14.89 -4.25 -9.78
CA GLU A 241 15.27 -2.99 -9.13
C GLU A 241 15.44 -3.11 -7.61
N GLY A 242 15.04 -4.24 -7.01
CA GLY A 242 15.24 -4.52 -5.58
C GLY A 242 13.98 -4.55 -4.73
N ALA A 243 12.79 -4.75 -5.30
CA ALA A 243 11.59 -5.04 -4.52
C ALA A 243 11.67 -6.45 -3.91
N ASP A 244 11.44 -6.57 -2.60
CA ASP A 244 11.41 -7.84 -1.87
C ASP A 244 10.05 -8.51 -1.94
N MET A 245 9.02 -7.69 -2.05
CA MET A 245 7.59 -8.07 -2.08
C MET A 245 6.86 -7.23 -3.10
N VAL A 246 5.79 -7.79 -3.68
CA VAL A 246 5.00 -7.09 -4.70
C VAL A 246 3.52 -7.09 -4.34
N MET A 247 2.78 -6.09 -4.82
CA MET A 247 1.36 -5.90 -4.54
C MET A 247 0.57 -5.60 -5.81
N GLY A 248 -0.54 -6.31 -6.00
CA GLY A 248 -1.57 -5.98 -6.99
C GLY A 248 -2.65 -5.06 -6.40
N LYS A 249 -3.08 -4.05 -7.15
CA LYS A 249 -4.12 -3.08 -6.75
C LYS A 249 -4.94 -2.62 -7.97
N PRO A 250 -6.28 -2.69 -7.97
CA PRO A 250 -7.18 -3.29 -6.97
C PRO A 250 -7.03 -4.81 -6.84
N GLY A 251 -7.68 -5.39 -5.82
CA GLY A 251 -7.58 -6.80 -5.48
C GLY A 251 -8.50 -7.72 -6.29
N MET A 252 -9.79 -7.75 -5.97
CA MET A 252 -10.74 -8.74 -6.50
C MET A 252 -10.90 -8.68 -8.02
N THR A 253 -10.79 -7.50 -8.61
CA THR A 253 -10.96 -7.32 -10.06
C THR A 253 -9.79 -7.83 -10.89
N TYR A 254 -8.65 -8.15 -10.25
CA TYR A 254 -7.39 -8.57 -10.89
C TYR A 254 -6.79 -9.84 -10.28
N LEU A 255 -7.63 -10.75 -9.74
CA LEU A 255 -7.17 -12.03 -9.16
C LEU A 255 -6.44 -12.92 -10.18
N ASP A 256 -6.78 -12.82 -11.45
CA ASP A 256 -6.08 -13.50 -12.54
C ASP A 256 -4.65 -12.97 -12.71
N VAL A 257 -4.44 -11.66 -12.60
CA VAL A 257 -3.12 -11.03 -12.62
C VAL A 257 -2.32 -11.44 -11.38
N VAL A 258 -2.93 -11.36 -10.19
CA VAL A 258 -2.30 -11.77 -8.92
C VAL A 258 -1.84 -13.23 -8.97
N GLN A 259 -2.68 -14.12 -9.52
CA GLN A 259 -2.35 -15.52 -9.69
C GLN A 259 -1.17 -15.73 -10.63
N ARG A 260 -1.12 -14.99 -11.76
CA ARG A 260 0.00 -15.05 -12.71
C ARG A 260 1.30 -14.54 -12.07
N VAL A 261 1.26 -13.39 -11.40
CA VAL A 261 2.41 -12.82 -10.68
C VAL A 261 2.95 -13.83 -9.67
N LYS A 262 2.07 -14.40 -8.84
CA LYS A 262 2.47 -15.40 -7.86
C LYS A 262 3.08 -16.65 -8.47
N ALA A 263 2.54 -17.12 -9.58
CA ALA A 263 3.03 -18.32 -10.28
C ALA A 263 4.35 -18.07 -11.01
N GLU A 264 4.54 -16.89 -11.62
CA GLU A 264 5.71 -16.56 -12.42
C GLU A 264 6.94 -16.26 -11.54
N PHE A 265 6.78 -15.43 -10.52
CA PHE A 265 7.91 -14.89 -9.77
C PHE A 265 8.16 -15.58 -8.43
N GLY A 266 7.16 -16.21 -7.82
CA GLY A 266 7.31 -16.92 -6.55
C GLY A 266 7.61 -16.04 -5.34
N VAL A 267 7.71 -14.72 -5.50
CA VAL A 267 7.96 -13.76 -4.40
C VAL A 267 6.71 -13.58 -3.52
N PRO A 268 6.85 -13.06 -2.28
CA PRO A 268 5.70 -12.67 -1.48
C PRO A 268 4.81 -11.70 -2.24
N THR A 269 3.54 -12.10 -2.45
CA THR A 269 2.60 -11.35 -3.28
C THR A 269 1.42 -10.90 -2.43
N PHE A 270 1.23 -9.60 -2.36
CA PHE A 270 0.15 -8.94 -1.65
C PHE A 270 -0.97 -8.51 -2.59
N VAL A 271 -2.13 -8.27 -2.03
CA VAL A 271 -3.30 -7.76 -2.73
C VAL A 271 -3.90 -6.62 -1.93
N TYR A 272 -4.07 -5.46 -2.53
CA TYR A 272 -4.80 -4.38 -1.88
C TYR A 272 -6.30 -4.51 -2.21
N GLN A 273 -7.06 -4.95 -1.21
CA GLN A 273 -8.52 -4.93 -1.25
C GLN A 273 -8.97 -3.49 -1.04
N VAL A 274 -9.22 -2.76 -2.12
CA VAL A 274 -9.54 -1.34 -2.04
C VAL A 274 -10.96 -1.10 -1.54
N SER A 275 -11.19 0.06 -0.93
CA SER A 275 -12.46 0.41 -0.30
C SER A 275 -13.67 0.32 -1.24
N GLY A 276 -13.52 0.66 -2.52
CA GLY A 276 -14.57 0.51 -3.52
C GLY A 276 -14.97 -0.94 -3.84
N GLU A 277 -14.22 -1.94 -3.35
CA GLU A 277 -14.52 -3.36 -3.53
C GLU A 277 -15.36 -3.93 -2.38
N TYR A 278 -15.46 -3.24 -1.23
CA TYR A 278 -16.19 -3.72 -0.05
C TYR A 278 -17.09 -2.67 0.62
N ALA A 279 -17.01 -1.40 0.24
CA ALA A 279 -17.80 -0.29 0.80
C ALA A 279 -19.20 -0.19 0.17
#